data_69592140a3e0550b65bfad3e4ef53cb6
#
_entry.id   69592140a3e0550b65bfad3e4ef53cb6
#
_cell.length_a   1.000
_cell.length_b   1.000
_cell.length_c   1.000
_cell.angle_alpha   90.00
_cell.angle_beta   90.00
_cell.angle_gamma   90.00
#
_symmetry.space_group_name_H-M   'P 1'
#
loop_
_entity.id
_entity.type
_entity.pdbx_description
1 polymer ?
#
loop_
_entity_poly.entity_id
_entity_poly.type
_entity_poly.pdbx_seq_one_letter_code
_entity_poly.pdbx_strand_id
1 'polypeptide(L)'
;MKRVKKGPSGPSRFFSSCRFYNIPLYQCPQFLFLIMGIVIIAVIVITYFITVLKIGDPRIVSLIVLAITAVLMVLDYIIVNSFERVAEAARMKAEFIGIVSHQLRSPLTNIKFSLDVLMSGKLKNKQQDEQEYMKILQENTERMKELINNLILVSRLETGEFPLNKQLVSLVGITRNLIEKFKPFAEASNVGITLRVQDGIPKVEADSLWLEQVVKNLLDNAIRYVKGRGTVKIHITYDPKKILFKIEDSGVGIPDSERKYIFQKFFRSKNVVRHQTEGSGLGLHIAKLLLKFFGGEIWFESMEQKGTKFYFTLPIPKH
;
A
#
# COMPACT_ATOMS: atom_id res chain seq x y z
N MET A 1 -15.42 15.56 17.06
CA MET A 1 -14.30 16.43 17.43
C MET A 1 -13.58 15.82 18.64
N LYS A 2 -12.61 14.90 18.45
CA LYS A 2 -11.78 14.33 19.53
C LYS A 2 -10.44 15.04 19.50
N ARG A 3 -10.13 15.74 20.60
CA ARG A 3 -8.87 16.46 20.83
C ARG A 3 -7.68 15.51 20.64
N VAL A 4 -6.80 15.84 19.70
CA VAL A 4 -5.46 15.26 19.62
C VAL A 4 -4.73 15.65 20.91
N LYS A 5 -4.54 14.69 21.81
CA LYS A 5 -3.70 14.88 23.00
C LYS A 5 -2.27 15.13 22.51
N LYS A 6 -1.76 16.34 22.74
CA LYS A 6 -0.32 16.65 22.68
C LYS A 6 0.39 15.67 23.61
N GLY A 7 1.36 14.92 23.09
CA GLY A 7 2.19 14.02 23.88
C GLY A 7 3.03 14.80 24.90
N PRO A 8 3.40 14.18 26.02
CA PRO A 8 4.13 14.81 27.10
C PRO A 8 5.53 15.25 26.67
N SER A 9 5.88 16.48 26.98
CA SER A 9 7.22 17.06 26.86
C SER A 9 8.03 16.70 28.10
N GLY A 10 8.97 15.74 28.01
CA GLY A 10 9.85 15.35 29.11
C GLY A 10 10.72 14.13 28.76
N PRO A 11 11.71 13.74 29.57
CA PRO A 11 12.60 12.59 29.33
C PRO A 11 11.86 11.23 29.22
N SER A 12 10.55 11.18 29.49
CA SER A 12 9.68 10.05 29.23
C SER A 12 9.46 9.75 27.73
N ARG A 13 10.02 10.55 26.81
CA ARG A 13 9.93 10.31 25.36
C ARG A 13 10.62 9.03 24.89
N PHE A 14 11.67 8.56 25.59
CA PHE A 14 12.41 7.36 25.24
C PHE A 14 11.56 6.07 25.32
N PHE A 15 10.65 5.98 26.28
CA PHE A 15 9.79 4.80 26.47
C PHE A 15 8.35 5.01 26.02
N SER A 16 7.98 6.20 25.56
CA SER A 16 6.59 6.53 25.17
C SER A 16 6.10 5.72 23.99
N SER A 17 6.97 5.38 23.05
CA SER A 17 6.62 4.61 21.86
C SER A 17 6.23 3.16 22.21
N CYS A 18 6.97 2.49 23.09
CA CYS A 18 6.71 1.10 23.47
C CYS A 18 5.48 0.95 24.36
N ARG A 19 5.26 1.92 25.26
CA ARG A 19 4.07 1.96 26.12
C ARG A 19 2.78 2.27 25.35
N PHE A 20 2.89 3.08 24.32
CA PHE A 20 1.75 3.42 23.45
C PHE A 20 1.26 2.21 22.62
N TYR A 21 2.17 1.29 22.27
CA TYR A 21 1.87 0.11 21.44
C TYR A 21 1.69 -1.19 22.24
N ASN A 22 1.67 -1.12 23.59
CA ASN A 22 1.53 -2.30 24.47
C ASN A 22 2.59 -3.40 24.18
N ILE A 23 3.79 -2.99 23.73
CA ILE A 23 4.92 -3.90 23.47
C ILE A 23 5.59 -4.17 24.82
N PRO A 24 5.83 -5.43 25.20
CA PRO A 24 6.55 -5.73 26.43
C PRO A 24 7.95 -5.10 26.41
N LEU A 25 8.41 -4.59 27.57
CA LEU A 25 9.64 -3.81 27.69
C LEU A 25 10.87 -4.52 27.11
N TYR A 26 10.95 -5.85 27.21
CA TYR A 26 12.06 -6.66 26.68
C TYR A 26 12.09 -6.75 25.14
N GLN A 27 11.02 -6.35 24.45
CA GLN A 27 10.95 -6.27 22.98
C GLN A 27 11.05 -4.82 22.47
N CYS A 28 11.22 -3.86 23.39
CA CYS A 28 11.36 -2.47 23.04
C CYS A 28 12.78 -2.19 22.50
N PRO A 29 12.98 -1.73 21.25
CA PRO A 29 14.31 -1.49 20.69
C PRO A 29 15.14 -0.52 21.52
N GLN A 30 14.50 0.49 22.10
CA GLN A 30 15.16 1.50 22.94
C GLN A 30 15.63 0.92 24.29
N PHE A 31 14.88 -0.04 24.85
CA PHE A 31 15.27 -0.74 26.07
C PHE A 31 16.40 -1.73 25.81
N LEU A 32 16.34 -2.45 24.68
CA LEU A 32 17.41 -3.32 24.21
C LEU A 32 18.72 -2.55 24.00
N PHE A 33 18.66 -1.40 23.32
CA PHE A 33 19.82 -0.53 23.11
C PHE A 33 20.47 -0.11 24.46
N LEU A 34 19.66 0.24 25.45
CA LEU A 34 20.18 0.63 26.79
C LEU A 34 20.83 -0.55 27.52
N ILE A 35 20.22 -1.74 27.48
CA ILE A 35 20.81 -2.94 28.07
C ILE A 35 22.11 -3.32 27.36
N MET A 36 22.12 -3.32 26.03
CA MET A 36 23.32 -3.60 25.25
C MET A 36 24.44 -2.61 25.54
N GLY A 37 24.12 -1.32 25.67
CA GLY A 37 25.12 -0.31 26.10
C GLY A 37 25.74 -0.61 27.47
N ILE A 38 24.94 -1.03 28.45
CA ILE A 38 25.44 -1.43 29.78
C ILE A 38 26.33 -2.67 29.67
N VAL A 39 25.92 -3.67 28.88
CA VAL A 39 26.70 -4.90 28.63
C VAL A 39 28.05 -4.55 27.98
N ILE A 40 28.04 -3.69 26.96
CA ILE A 40 29.26 -3.25 26.26
C ILE A 40 30.21 -2.58 27.24
N ILE A 41 29.73 -1.66 28.09
CA ILE A 41 30.55 -0.99 29.12
C ILE A 41 31.13 -2.02 30.08
N ALA A 42 30.33 -2.97 30.56
CA ALA A 42 30.82 -4.01 31.48
C ALA A 42 31.91 -4.88 30.83
N VAL A 43 31.72 -5.29 29.58
CA VAL A 43 32.73 -6.07 28.82
C VAL A 43 34.02 -5.28 28.61
N ILE A 44 33.94 -3.99 28.30
CA ILE A 44 35.10 -3.11 28.14
C ILE A 44 35.91 -3.07 29.46
N VAL A 45 35.23 -2.82 30.58
CA VAL A 45 35.87 -2.73 31.90
C VAL A 45 36.54 -4.06 32.29
N ILE A 46 35.82 -5.17 32.12
CA ILE A 46 36.34 -6.52 32.42
C ILE A 46 37.55 -6.85 31.53
N THR A 47 37.43 -6.60 30.24
CA THR A 47 38.53 -6.85 29.27
C THR A 47 39.76 -6.00 29.61
N TYR A 48 39.57 -4.73 29.94
CA TYR A 48 40.65 -3.86 30.34
C TYR A 48 41.39 -4.42 31.59
N PHE A 49 40.68 -4.77 32.67
CA PHE A 49 41.27 -5.32 33.89
C PHE A 49 42.05 -6.62 33.64
N ILE A 50 41.45 -7.57 32.88
CA ILE A 50 42.09 -8.86 32.57
C ILE A 50 43.36 -8.65 31.73
N THR A 51 43.31 -7.73 30.77
CA THR A 51 44.41 -7.53 29.81
C THR A 51 45.56 -6.80 30.49
N VAL A 52 45.30 -5.81 31.36
CA VAL A 52 46.31 -5.14 32.15
C VAL A 52 47.06 -6.09 33.08
N LEU A 53 46.33 -7.02 33.71
CA LEU A 53 46.95 -8.02 34.64
C LEU A 53 47.84 -9.05 33.92
N LYS A 54 47.54 -9.37 32.63
CA LYS A 54 48.26 -10.44 31.89
C LYS A 54 49.34 -9.92 30.96
N ILE A 55 49.20 -8.78 30.33
CA ILE A 55 50.04 -8.35 29.20
C ILE A 55 51.01 -7.23 29.64
N GLY A 56 50.63 -6.35 30.55
CA GLY A 56 51.49 -5.29 31.10
C GLY A 56 51.85 -4.16 30.11
N ASP A 57 51.73 -4.34 28.81
CA ASP A 57 52.01 -3.30 27.81
C ASP A 57 50.73 -2.50 27.50
N PRO A 58 50.67 -1.20 27.85
CA PRO A 58 49.46 -0.38 27.69
C PRO A 58 49.04 -0.17 26.23
N ARG A 59 49.96 -0.31 25.25
CA ARG A 59 49.64 -0.16 23.81
C ARG A 59 48.83 -1.37 23.30
N ILE A 60 49.26 -2.57 23.68
CA ILE A 60 48.57 -3.81 23.30
C ILE A 60 47.20 -3.88 23.97
N VAL A 61 47.11 -3.49 25.25
CA VAL A 61 45.86 -3.44 26.02
C VAL A 61 44.86 -2.52 25.33
N SER A 62 45.27 -1.30 24.95
CA SER A 62 44.38 -0.33 24.32
C SER A 62 43.88 -0.81 22.93
N LEU A 63 44.74 -1.50 22.19
CA LEU A 63 44.40 -2.03 20.86
C LEU A 63 43.37 -3.17 20.93
N ILE A 64 43.53 -4.08 21.90
CA ILE A 64 42.57 -5.18 22.16
C ILE A 64 41.21 -4.65 22.59
N VAL A 65 41.19 -3.71 23.55
CA VAL A 65 39.95 -3.09 24.03
C VAL A 65 39.23 -2.37 22.90
N LEU A 66 39.97 -1.62 22.06
CA LEU A 66 39.40 -0.92 20.92
C LEU A 66 38.82 -1.90 19.87
N ALA A 67 39.53 -2.98 19.56
CA ALA A 67 39.06 -3.98 18.65
C ALA A 67 37.77 -4.68 19.11
N ILE A 68 37.72 -5.09 20.39
CA ILE A 68 36.54 -5.71 20.99
C ILE A 68 35.36 -4.71 21.03
N THR A 69 35.60 -3.48 21.39
CA THR A 69 34.58 -2.42 21.41
C THR A 69 33.98 -2.19 20.00
N ALA A 70 34.83 -2.13 18.97
CA ALA A 70 34.40 -1.96 17.61
C ALA A 70 33.49 -3.12 17.15
N VAL A 71 33.89 -4.37 17.44
CA VAL A 71 33.07 -5.55 17.12
C VAL A 71 31.72 -5.51 17.86
N LEU A 72 31.72 -5.19 19.16
CA LEU A 72 30.49 -5.13 19.95
C LEU A 72 29.55 -4.02 19.44
N MET A 73 30.08 -2.86 19.06
CA MET A 73 29.26 -1.79 18.48
C MET A 73 28.62 -2.18 17.14
N VAL A 74 29.36 -2.91 16.30
CA VAL A 74 28.79 -3.42 15.02
C VAL A 74 27.69 -4.45 15.30
N LEU A 75 27.91 -5.35 16.25
CA LEU A 75 26.88 -6.34 16.63
C LEU A 75 25.65 -5.66 17.22
N ASP A 76 25.81 -4.70 18.10
CA ASP A 76 24.70 -3.91 18.66
C ASP A 76 23.88 -3.22 17.55
N TYR A 77 24.55 -2.55 16.63
CA TYR A 77 23.91 -1.91 15.48
C TYR A 77 23.08 -2.92 14.64
N ILE A 78 23.64 -4.10 14.35
CA ILE A 78 22.93 -5.14 13.57
C ILE A 78 21.72 -5.66 14.34
N ILE A 79 21.86 -5.92 15.63
CA ILE A 79 20.79 -6.45 16.49
C ILE A 79 19.66 -5.42 16.59
N VAL A 80 19.98 -4.18 16.98
CA VAL A 80 18.97 -3.12 17.14
C VAL A 80 18.22 -2.88 15.83
N ASN A 81 18.93 -2.76 14.70
CA ASN A 81 18.33 -2.54 13.40
C ASN A 81 17.44 -3.71 12.96
N SER A 82 17.82 -4.95 13.30
CA SER A 82 17.00 -6.14 13.02
C SER A 82 15.71 -6.14 13.85
N PHE A 83 15.78 -5.79 15.12
CA PHE A 83 14.61 -5.66 15.99
C PHE A 83 13.67 -4.54 15.54
N GLU A 84 14.21 -3.39 15.13
CA GLU A 84 13.37 -2.30 14.57
C GLU A 84 12.59 -2.75 13.35
N ARG A 85 13.23 -3.47 12.43
CA ARG A 85 12.56 -4.02 11.23
C ARG A 85 11.44 -5.01 11.59
N VAL A 86 11.69 -5.90 12.56
CA VAL A 86 10.69 -6.86 13.02
C VAL A 86 9.52 -6.16 13.71
N ALA A 87 9.80 -5.18 14.56
CA ALA A 87 8.78 -4.39 15.25
C ALA A 87 7.94 -3.57 14.26
N GLU A 88 8.56 -2.97 13.23
CA GLU A 88 7.86 -2.25 12.18
C GLU A 88 6.98 -3.19 11.34
N ALA A 89 7.47 -4.36 10.98
CA ALA A 89 6.69 -5.37 10.25
C ALA A 89 5.49 -5.87 11.08
N ALA A 90 5.68 -6.12 12.38
CA ALA A 90 4.59 -6.51 13.28
C ALA A 90 3.54 -5.40 13.41
N ARG A 91 3.98 -4.14 13.52
CA ARG A 91 3.09 -2.99 13.57
C ARG A 91 2.28 -2.85 12.29
N MET A 92 2.92 -2.93 11.12
CA MET A 92 2.23 -2.87 9.83
C MET A 92 1.21 -3.99 9.68
N LYS A 93 1.54 -5.21 10.18
CA LYS A 93 0.61 -6.35 10.18
C LYS A 93 -0.59 -6.10 11.09
N ALA A 94 -0.41 -5.53 12.29
CA ALA A 94 -1.50 -5.22 13.20
C ALA A 94 -2.41 -4.11 12.63
N GLU A 95 -1.84 -3.07 12.05
CA GLU A 95 -2.57 -1.99 11.38
C GLU A 95 -3.37 -2.52 10.19
N PHE A 96 -2.77 -3.40 9.38
CA PHE A 96 -3.43 -4.12 8.29
C PHE A 96 -4.69 -4.85 8.77
N ILE A 97 -4.60 -5.68 9.83
CA ILE A 97 -5.74 -6.42 10.37
C ILE A 97 -6.83 -5.45 10.87
N GLY A 98 -6.44 -4.36 11.52
CA GLY A 98 -7.36 -3.33 11.98
C GLY A 98 -8.17 -2.68 10.85
N ILE A 99 -7.49 -2.30 9.78
CA ILE A 99 -8.11 -1.68 8.60
C ILE A 99 -9.04 -2.67 7.89
N VAL A 100 -8.58 -3.92 7.66
CA VAL A 100 -9.41 -4.98 7.04
C VAL A 100 -10.67 -5.21 7.84
N SER A 101 -10.55 -5.36 9.16
CA SER A 101 -11.70 -5.57 10.05
C SER A 101 -12.70 -4.42 9.96
N HIS A 102 -12.24 -3.19 9.89
CA HIS A 102 -13.11 -2.02 9.74
C HIS A 102 -13.79 -2.01 8.36
N GLN A 103 -13.06 -2.33 7.29
CA GLN A 103 -13.60 -2.35 5.93
C GLN A 103 -14.59 -3.49 5.66
N LEU A 104 -14.45 -4.63 6.36
CA LEU A 104 -15.42 -5.72 6.31
C LEU A 104 -16.66 -5.43 7.16
N ARG A 105 -16.51 -4.72 8.28
CA ARG A 105 -17.63 -4.42 9.19
C ARG A 105 -18.69 -3.54 8.53
N SER A 106 -18.28 -2.54 7.75
CA SER A 106 -19.23 -1.60 7.12
C SER A 106 -20.21 -2.29 6.17
N PRO A 107 -19.79 -3.03 5.13
CA PRO A 107 -20.73 -3.74 4.25
C PRO A 107 -21.53 -4.81 4.99
N LEU A 108 -20.93 -5.51 5.96
CA LEU A 108 -21.65 -6.49 6.79
C LEU A 108 -22.78 -5.84 7.58
N THR A 109 -22.56 -4.65 8.15
CA THR A 109 -23.59 -3.88 8.85
C THR A 109 -24.72 -3.48 7.91
N ASN A 110 -24.39 -3.04 6.67
CA ASN A 110 -25.40 -2.70 5.67
C ASN A 110 -26.22 -3.92 5.25
N ILE A 111 -25.57 -5.07 5.03
CA ILE A 111 -26.24 -6.34 4.73
C ILE A 111 -27.21 -6.70 5.84
N LYS A 112 -26.73 -6.69 7.11
CA LYS A 112 -27.56 -7.01 8.27
C LYS A 112 -28.76 -6.06 8.37
N PHE A 113 -28.53 -4.74 8.26
CA PHE A 113 -29.60 -3.75 8.31
C PHE A 113 -30.65 -3.96 7.21
N SER A 114 -30.21 -4.19 5.97
CA SER A 114 -31.12 -4.44 4.85
C SER A 114 -31.95 -5.70 5.06
N LEU A 115 -31.35 -6.79 5.59
CA LEU A 115 -32.07 -8.01 5.97
C LEU A 115 -33.10 -7.75 7.07
N ASP A 116 -32.70 -7.04 8.15
CA ASP A 116 -33.60 -6.72 9.26
C ASP A 116 -34.81 -5.92 8.77
N VAL A 117 -34.63 -4.97 7.85
CA VAL A 117 -35.74 -4.19 7.26
C VAL A 117 -36.65 -5.07 6.41
N LEU A 118 -36.10 -5.90 5.50
CA LEU A 118 -36.87 -6.82 4.68
C LEU A 118 -37.69 -7.81 5.52
N MET A 119 -37.10 -8.35 6.59
CA MET A 119 -37.75 -9.29 7.50
C MET A 119 -38.82 -8.64 8.40
N SER A 120 -38.73 -7.34 8.65
CA SER A 120 -39.68 -6.63 9.53
C SER A 120 -41.07 -6.51 8.93
N GLY A 121 -41.20 -6.65 7.59
CA GLY A 121 -42.49 -6.49 6.89
C GLY A 121 -43.06 -5.06 6.91
N LYS A 122 -42.33 -4.07 7.41
CA LYS A 122 -42.79 -2.67 7.61
C LYS A 122 -42.46 -1.75 6.45
N LEU A 123 -42.30 -2.29 5.22
CA LEU A 123 -42.02 -1.50 4.03
C LEU A 123 -43.26 -0.70 3.61
N LYS A 124 -43.08 0.61 3.34
CA LYS A 124 -44.15 1.52 2.95
C LYS A 124 -44.63 1.25 1.51
N ASN A 125 -43.70 1.12 0.58
CA ASN A 125 -43.94 0.76 -0.83
C ASN A 125 -43.33 -0.61 -1.10
N LYS A 126 -44.06 -1.67 -0.75
CA LYS A 126 -43.53 -3.03 -0.61
C LYS A 126 -42.61 -3.46 -1.78
N GLN A 127 -43.05 -3.29 -3.02
CA GLN A 127 -42.31 -3.75 -4.19
C GLN A 127 -41.07 -2.89 -4.52
N GLN A 128 -41.15 -1.57 -4.38
CA GLN A 128 -40.05 -0.64 -4.70
C GLN A 128 -38.98 -0.67 -3.61
N ASP A 129 -39.39 -0.64 -2.35
CA ASP A 129 -38.49 -0.71 -1.20
C ASP A 129 -37.78 -2.07 -1.15
N GLU A 130 -38.46 -3.20 -1.42
CA GLU A 130 -37.86 -4.54 -1.51
C GLU A 130 -36.74 -4.58 -2.57
N GLN A 131 -37.00 -4.06 -3.76
CA GLN A 131 -35.99 -4.01 -4.83
C GLN A 131 -34.77 -3.17 -4.46
N GLU A 132 -34.98 -2.03 -3.80
CA GLU A 132 -33.88 -1.18 -3.33
C GLU A 132 -33.01 -1.89 -2.27
N TYR A 133 -33.63 -2.51 -1.25
CA TYR A 133 -32.87 -3.26 -0.24
C TYR A 133 -32.17 -4.49 -0.81
N MET A 134 -32.77 -5.21 -1.77
CA MET A 134 -32.13 -6.32 -2.47
C MET A 134 -30.90 -5.85 -3.27
N LYS A 135 -31.01 -4.70 -3.92
CA LYS A 135 -29.86 -4.07 -4.61
C LYS A 135 -28.76 -3.71 -3.65
N ILE A 136 -29.06 -3.11 -2.48
CA ILE A 136 -28.09 -2.80 -1.43
C ILE A 136 -27.38 -4.09 -0.94
N LEU A 137 -28.13 -5.18 -0.74
CA LEU A 137 -27.57 -6.48 -0.35
C LEU A 137 -26.58 -7.00 -1.41
N GLN A 138 -26.98 -6.96 -2.69
CA GLN A 138 -26.14 -7.42 -3.79
C GLN A 138 -24.86 -6.61 -3.91
N GLU A 139 -24.95 -5.27 -3.87
CA GLU A 139 -23.80 -4.36 -3.95
C GLU A 139 -22.81 -4.57 -2.80
N ASN A 140 -23.30 -4.71 -1.55
CA ASN A 140 -22.43 -4.91 -0.41
C ASN A 140 -21.82 -6.33 -0.39
N THR A 141 -22.52 -7.34 -0.88
CA THR A 141 -21.99 -8.71 -1.02
C THR A 141 -20.86 -8.74 -2.07
N GLU A 142 -21.06 -8.12 -3.24
CA GLU A 142 -20.02 -8.06 -4.27
C GLU A 142 -18.80 -7.25 -3.81
N ARG A 143 -19.02 -6.16 -3.07
CA ARG A 143 -17.96 -5.38 -2.45
C ARG A 143 -17.13 -6.20 -1.44
N MET A 144 -17.77 -7.01 -0.61
CA MET A 144 -17.05 -7.92 0.32
C MET A 144 -16.24 -8.95 -0.43
N LYS A 145 -16.80 -9.56 -1.46
CA LYS A 145 -16.13 -10.53 -2.32
C LYS A 145 -14.90 -9.92 -3.01
N GLU A 146 -15.03 -8.71 -3.56
CA GLU A 146 -13.90 -7.99 -4.17
C GLU A 146 -12.80 -7.71 -3.14
N LEU A 147 -13.14 -7.26 -1.93
CA LEU A 147 -12.18 -7.02 -0.87
C LEU A 147 -11.43 -8.29 -0.47
N ILE A 148 -12.15 -9.41 -0.27
CA ILE A 148 -11.53 -10.71 0.08
C ILE A 148 -10.60 -11.19 -1.04
N ASN A 149 -11.03 -11.11 -2.30
CA ASN A 149 -10.21 -11.49 -3.44
C ASN A 149 -8.93 -10.64 -3.56
N ASN A 150 -9.03 -9.34 -3.32
CA ASN A 150 -7.89 -8.42 -3.29
C ASN A 150 -6.93 -8.75 -2.15
N LEU A 151 -7.42 -9.15 -0.98
CA LEU A 151 -6.58 -9.57 0.16
C LEU A 151 -5.82 -10.86 -0.13
N ILE A 152 -6.50 -11.86 -0.71
CA ILE A 152 -5.87 -13.12 -1.12
C ILE A 152 -4.82 -12.85 -2.20
N LEU A 153 -5.15 -12.00 -3.19
CA LEU A 153 -4.22 -11.61 -4.24
C LEU A 153 -2.96 -10.95 -3.67
N VAL A 154 -3.11 -9.95 -2.80
CA VAL A 154 -1.98 -9.28 -2.15
C VAL A 154 -1.13 -10.28 -1.37
N SER A 155 -1.74 -11.17 -0.60
CA SER A 155 -1.03 -12.21 0.15
C SER A 155 -0.18 -13.10 -0.76
N ARG A 156 -0.74 -13.60 -1.87
CA ARG A 156 -0.02 -14.45 -2.84
C ARG A 156 1.10 -13.69 -3.58
N LEU A 157 0.84 -12.44 -3.95
CA LEU A 157 1.86 -11.59 -4.60
C LEU A 157 3.04 -11.29 -3.67
N GLU A 158 2.82 -11.17 -2.37
CA GLU A 158 3.88 -10.90 -1.39
C GLU A 158 4.72 -12.13 -1.04
N THR A 159 4.10 -13.32 -1.00
CA THR A 159 4.84 -14.56 -0.77
C THR A 159 5.62 -15.04 -2.00
N GLY A 160 5.39 -14.44 -3.18
CA GLY A 160 5.99 -14.89 -4.43
C GLY A 160 5.36 -16.17 -5.00
N GLU A 161 4.35 -16.73 -4.34
CA GLU A 161 3.61 -17.93 -4.74
C GLU A 161 2.45 -17.57 -5.68
N PHE A 162 2.77 -16.87 -6.75
CA PHE A 162 1.76 -16.37 -7.67
C PHE A 162 1.97 -16.98 -9.06
N PRO A 163 1.18 -18.00 -9.45
CA PRO A 163 1.29 -18.60 -10.76
C PRO A 163 0.82 -17.60 -11.83
N LEU A 164 1.72 -17.22 -12.74
CA LEU A 164 1.42 -16.37 -13.88
C LEU A 164 1.30 -17.23 -15.14
N ASN A 165 0.19 -17.11 -15.83
CA ASN A 165 0.02 -17.64 -17.18
C ASN A 165 0.45 -16.56 -18.19
N LYS A 166 1.76 -16.40 -18.37
CA LYS A 166 2.31 -15.40 -19.30
C LYS A 166 2.07 -15.80 -20.74
N GLN A 167 1.54 -14.87 -21.51
CA GLN A 167 1.30 -15.00 -22.94
C GLN A 167 1.52 -13.65 -23.65
N LEU A 168 1.63 -13.67 -24.98
CA LEU A 168 1.74 -12.45 -25.74
C LEU A 168 0.40 -11.73 -25.83
N VAL A 169 0.23 -10.65 -25.09
CA VAL A 169 -1.01 -9.88 -24.98
C VAL A 169 -0.89 -8.48 -25.55
N SER A 170 -1.98 -7.96 -26.06
CA SER A 170 -2.09 -6.58 -26.56
C SER A 170 -2.57 -5.65 -25.45
N LEU A 171 -1.69 -4.80 -24.93
CA LEU A 171 -2.07 -3.76 -23.98
C LEU A 171 -3.11 -2.81 -24.56
N VAL A 172 -3.01 -2.49 -25.86
CA VAL A 172 -3.97 -1.63 -26.56
C VAL A 172 -5.35 -2.28 -26.59
N GLY A 173 -5.44 -3.59 -26.91
CA GLY A 173 -6.69 -4.34 -26.91
C GLY A 173 -7.36 -4.37 -25.55
N ILE A 174 -6.59 -4.69 -24.48
CA ILE A 174 -7.08 -4.66 -23.09
C ILE A 174 -7.61 -3.27 -22.73
N THR A 175 -6.86 -2.21 -23.07
CA THR A 175 -7.25 -0.83 -22.73
C THR A 175 -8.55 -0.42 -23.44
N ARG A 176 -8.70 -0.75 -24.73
CA ARG A 176 -9.93 -0.44 -25.49
C ARG A 176 -11.14 -1.15 -24.88
N ASN A 177 -11.01 -2.45 -24.60
CA ASN A 177 -12.11 -3.21 -23.99
C ASN A 177 -12.53 -2.65 -22.63
N LEU A 178 -11.56 -2.21 -21.81
CA LEU A 178 -11.86 -1.58 -20.53
C LEU A 178 -12.53 -0.22 -20.69
N ILE A 179 -12.10 0.60 -21.62
CA ILE A 179 -12.75 1.89 -21.90
C ILE A 179 -14.23 1.68 -22.23
N GLU A 180 -14.57 0.72 -23.10
CA GLU A 180 -15.95 0.41 -23.42
C GLU A 180 -16.75 -0.08 -22.20
N LYS A 181 -16.17 -0.95 -21.38
CA LYS A 181 -16.80 -1.41 -20.12
C LYS A 181 -17.05 -0.28 -19.12
N PHE A 182 -16.14 0.71 -19.05
CA PHE A 182 -16.23 1.84 -18.12
C PHE A 182 -17.01 3.03 -18.67
N LYS A 183 -17.39 3.02 -19.95
CA LYS A 183 -18.12 4.12 -20.60
C LYS A 183 -19.39 4.54 -19.84
N PRO A 184 -20.30 3.63 -19.43
CA PRO A 184 -21.49 4.03 -18.68
C PRO A 184 -21.15 4.70 -17.34
N PHE A 185 -20.12 4.21 -16.66
CA PHE A 185 -19.67 4.78 -15.38
C PHE A 185 -19.04 6.16 -15.57
N ALA A 186 -18.24 6.35 -16.61
CA ALA A 186 -17.62 7.63 -16.95
C ALA A 186 -18.69 8.68 -17.35
N GLU A 187 -19.68 8.31 -18.15
CA GLU A 187 -20.80 9.16 -18.54
C GLU A 187 -21.62 9.59 -17.33
N ALA A 188 -21.97 8.65 -16.43
CA ALA A 188 -22.68 8.94 -15.19
C ALA A 188 -21.87 9.88 -14.26
N SER A 189 -20.53 9.85 -14.37
CA SER A 189 -19.61 10.72 -13.62
C SER A 189 -19.28 12.04 -14.35
N ASN A 190 -19.85 12.29 -15.53
CA ASN A 190 -19.53 13.42 -16.42
C ASN A 190 -18.05 13.50 -16.82
N VAL A 191 -17.39 12.36 -17.01
CA VAL A 191 -15.98 12.24 -17.37
C VAL A 191 -15.81 11.78 -18.83
N GLY A 192 -15.14 12.58 -19.65
CA GLY A 192 -14.76 12.20 -21.00
C GLY A 192 -13.47 11.38 -21.01
N ILE A 193 -13.47 10.23 -21.69
CA ILE A 193 -12.27 9.38 -21.85
C ILE A 193 -11.74 9.52 -23.27
N THR A 194 -10.43 9.73 -23.41
CA THR A 194 -9.74 9.75 -24.72
C THR A 194 -8.55 8.81 -24.71
N LEU A 195 -8.37 8.05 -25.80
CA LEU A 195 -7.24 7.14 -25.99
C LEU A 195 -6.42 7.57 -27.21
N ARG A 196 -5.12 7.76 -27.00
CA ARG A 196 -4.14 7.98 -28.08
C ARG A 196 -3.13 6.84 -28.06
N VAL A 197 -2.92 6.22 -29.20
CA VAL A 197 -2.02 5.07 -29.36
C VAL A 197 -1.03 5.39 -30.48
N GLN A 198 0.22 5.18 -30.23
CA GLN A 198 1.27 5.21 -31.26
C GLN A 198 1.08 4.00 -32.18
N ASP A 199 1.33 4.17 -33.48
CA ASP A 199 1.24 3.06 -34.42
C ASP A 199 2.28 1.97 -34.14
N GLY A 200 1.90 0.71 -34.38
CA GLY A 200 2.84 -0.41 -34.29
C GLY A 200 3.18 -0.87 -32.86
N ILE A 201 2.37 -0.57 -31.83
CA ILE A 201 2.61 -1.07 -30.46
C ILE A 201 2.73 -2.60 -30.46
N PRO A 202 3.89 -3.16 -30.01
CA PRO A 202 4.08 -4.60 -29.95
C PRO A 202 3.25 -5.24 -28.83
N LYS A 203 3.10 -6.57 -28.88
CA LYS A 203 2.55 -7.35 -27.76
C LYS A 203 3.61 -7.49 -26.66
N VAL A 204 3.15 -7.61 -25.43
CA VAL A 204 3.99 -7.84 -24.24
C VAL A 204 3.76 -9.22 -23.66
N GLU A 205 4.76 -9.77 -22.99
CA GLU A 205 4.63 -11.03 -22.26
C GLU A 205 4.07 -10.77 -20.87
N ALA A 206 2.77 -11.05 -20.70
CA ALA A 206 2.07 -10.84 -19.44
C ALA A 206 0.90 -11.82 -19.31
N ASP A 207 0.37 -11.95 -18.11
CA ASP A 207 -0.93 -12.59 -17.88
C ASP A 207 -2.04 -11.59 -18.20
N SER A 208 -2.91 -11.93 -19.14
CA SER A 208 -3.96 -11.03 -19.64
C SER A 208 -4.92 -10.57 -18.54
N LEU A 209 -5.31 -11.47 -17.64
CA LEU A 209 -6.25 -11.17 -16.55
C LEU A 209 -5.65 -10.14 -15.58
N TRP A 210 -4.40 -10.33 -15.21
CA TRP A 210 -3.72 -9.47 -14.26
C TRP A 210 -3.25 -8.15 -14.87
N LEU A 211 -2.94 -8.13 -16.15
CA LEU A 211 -2.67 -6.87 -16.85
C LEU A 211 -3.96 -6.05 -17.01
N GLU A 212 -5.11 -6.70 -17.30
CA GLU A 212 -6.42 -6.05 -17.27
C GLU A 212 -6.71 -5.43 -15.90
N GLN A 213 -6.40 -6.14 -14.80
CA GLN A 213 -6.57 -5.63 -13.45
C GLN A 213 -5.71 -4.38 -13.16
N VAL A 214 -4.48 -4.32 -13.67
CA VAL A 214 -3.64 -3.10 -13.55
C VAL A 214 -4.30 -1.91 -14.23
N VAL A 215 -4.69 -2.06 -15.50
CA VAL A 215 -5.33 -0.98 -16.27
C VAL A 215 -6.67 -0.58 -15.64
N LYS A 216 -7.48 -1.57 -15.20
CA LYS A 216 -8.74 -1.36 -14.49
C LYS A 216 -8.55 -0.49 -13.23
N ASN A 217 -7.57 -0.82 -12.39
CA ASN A 217 -7.30 -0.07 -11.16
C ASN A 217 -6.90 1.39 -11.44
N LEU A 218 -6.13 1.63 -12.49
CA LEU A 218 -5.73 2.99 -12.87
C LEU A 218 -6.89 3.77 -13.49
N LEU A 219 -7.69 3.12 -14.34
CA LEU A 219 -8.84 3.75 -15.01
C LEU A 219 -9.94 4.09 -14.01
N ASP A 220 -10.29 3.16 -13.10
CA ASP A 220 -11.26 3.39 -12.04
C ASP A 220 -10.84 4.57 -11.16
N ASN A 221 -9.58 4.62 -10.73
CA ASN A 221 -9.05 5.76 -9.98
C ASN A 221 -9.15 7.06 -10.78
N ALA A 222 -8.72 7.07 -12.04
CA ALA A 222 -8.74 8.26 -12.86
C ALA A 222 -10.15 8.85 -13.03
N ILE A 223 -11.19 8.00 -13.15
CA ILE A 223 -12.58 8.46 -13.25
C ILE A 223 -13.10 8.95 -11.89
N ARG A 224 -12.87 8.17 -10.82
CA ARG A 224 -13.40 8.47 -9.48
C ARG A 224 -12.86 9.76 -8.87
N TYR A 225 -11.61 10.14 -9.18
CA TYR A 225 -11.01 11.33 -8.57
C TYR A 225 -11.25 12.63 -9.34
N VAL A 226 -11.94 12.57 -10.46
CA VAL A 226 -12.47 13.77 -11.13
C VAL A 226 -13.68 14.28 -10.35
N LYS A 227 -13.71 15.60 -10.07
CA LYS A 227 -14.85 16.26 -9.46
C LYS A 227 -15.64 17.03 -10.52
N GLY A 228 -16.93 16.74 -10.64
CA GLY A 228 -17.79 17.35 -11.64
C GLY A 228 -17.40 16.95 -13.05
N ARG A 229 -17.47 17.90 -14.02
CA ARG A 229 -17.10 17.63 -15.41
C ARG A 229 -15.58 17.59 -15.58
N GLY A 230 -15.05 16.52 -16.19
CA GLY A 230 -13.62 16.42 -16.43
C GLY A 230 -13.22 15.44 -17.51
N THR A 231 -11.93 15.14 -17.59
CA THR A 231 -11.36 14.29 -18.65
C THR A 231 -10.33 13.32 -18.11
N VAL A 232 -10.31 12.13 -18.72
CA VAL A 232 -9.26 11.14 -18.57
C VAL A 232 -8.61 10.92 -19.93
N LYS A 233 -7.28 11.08 -20.01
CA LYS A 233 -6.51 10.93 -21.25
C LYS A 233 -5.55 9.76 -21.08
N ILE A 234 -5.64 8.79 -21.97
CA ILE A 234 -4.75 7.63 -21.98
C ILE A 234 -3.84 7.71 -23.21
N HIS A 235 -2.53 7.52 -22.99
CA HIS A 235 -1.53 7.49 -24.04
C HIS A 235 -0.73 6.20 -23.93
N ILE A 236 -0.58 5.48 -25.04
CA ILE A 236 0.26 4.29 -25.13
C ILE A 236 1.31 4.54 -26.21
N THR A 237 2.57 4.53 -25.79
CA THR A 237 3.73 4.71 -26.67
C THR A 237 4.73 3.60 -26.39
N TYR A 238 5.74 3.44 -27.24
CA TYR A 238 6.81 2.48 -27.01
C TYR A 238 8.14 3.00 -27.53
N ASP A 239 9.21 2.52 -26.96
CA ASP A 239 10.57 2.56 -27.47
C ASP A 239 11.04 1.11 -27.75
N PRO A 240 12.23 0.88 -28.32
CA PRO A 240 12.70 -0.48 -28.66
C PRO A 240 12.78 -1.47 -27.48
N LYS A 241 12.71 -1.01 -26.24
CA LYS A 241 12.90 -1.83 -25.05
C LYS A 241 11.62 -2.03 -24.25
N LYS A 242 10.71 -1.04 -24.25
CA LYS A 242 9.54 -1.02 -23.38
C LYS A 242 8.37 -0.25 -23.96
N ILE A 243 7.16 -0.67 -23.58
CA ILE A 243 5.93 0.12 -23.76
C ILE A 243 5.78 1.05 -22.57
N LEU A 244 5.37 2.28 -22.84
CA LEU A 244 4.97 3.26 -21.85
C LEU A 244 3.46 3.48 -21.93
N PHE A 245 2.77 3.21 -20.83
CA PHE A 245 1.38 3.58 -20.62
C PHE A 245 1.30 4.80 -19.73
N LYS A 246 0.54 5.79 -20.14
CA LYS A 246 0.25 7.00 -19.37
C LYS A 246 -1.25 7.17 -19.27
N ILE A 247 -1.78 7.41 -18.07
CA ILE A 247 -3.14 7.86 -17.83
C ILE A 247 -3.13 9.17 -17.04
N GLU A 248 -3.86 10.16 -17.52
CA GLU A 248 -3.92 11.52 -16.97
C GLU A 248 -5.36 11.86 -16.67
N ASP A 249 -5.68 12.25 -15.44
CA ASP A 249 -6.97 12.74 -15.01
C ASP A 249 -6.93 14.23 -14.68
N SER A 250 -8.07 14.91 -14.81
CA SER A 250 -8.27 16.31 -14.41
C SER A 250 -8.85 16.41 -12.99
N GLY A 251 -8.52 15.49 -12.12
CA GLY A 251 -9.09 15.34 -10.79
C GLY A 251 -8.48 16.25 -9.73
N VAL A 252 -8.72 15.89 -8.47
CA VAL A 252 -8.28 16.66 -7.31
C VAL A 252 -6.77 16.66 -7.06
N GLY A 253 -6.04 15.78 -7.73
CA GLY A 253 -4.61 15.60 -7.50
C GLY A 253 -4.29 15.01 -6.14
N ILE A 254 -2.99 14.91 -5.84
CA ILE A 254 -2.46 14.27 -4.63
C ILE A 254 -1.63 15.32 -3.87
N PRO A 255 -1.96 15.61 -2.59
CA PRO A 255 -1.17 16.49 -1.76
C PRO A 255 0.27 15.99 -1.57
N ASP A 256 1.25 16.90 -1.50
CA ASP A 256 2.67 16.54 -1.35
C ASP A 256 2.95 15.67 -0.12
N SER A 257 2.25 15.94 0.98
CA SER A 257 2.36 15.16 2.23
C SER A 257 1.93 13.69 2.09
N GLU A 258 1.12 13.38 1.09
CA GLU A 258 0.53 12.05 0.88
C GLU A 258 1.25 11.23 -0.22
N ARG A 259 2.07 11.88 -1.06
CA ARG A 259 2.74 11.25 -2.22
C ARG A 259 3.50 9.97 -1.89
N LYS A 260 4.21 9.92 -0.77
CA LYS A 260 5.00 8.75 -0.36
C LYS A 260 4.16 7.53 0.07
N TYR A 261 2.85 7.72 0.26
CA TYR A 261 1.98 6.70 0.79
C TYR A 261 1.03 6.08 -0.24
N ILE A 262 0.84 6.68 -1.43
CA ILE A 262 -0.23 6.26 -2.36
C ILE A 262 -0.14 4.82 -2.87
N PHE A 263 1.05 4.24 -2.88
CA PHE A 263 1.27 2.83 -3.22
C PHE A 263 1.27 1.90 -2.01
N GLN A 264 1.04 2.42 -0.80
CA GLN A 264 0.92 1.58 0.40
C GLN A 264 -0.46 0.92 0.46
N LYS A 265 -0.52 -0.24 1.12
CA LYS A 265 -1.77 -0.96 1.36
C LYS A 265 -2.76 -0.09 2.13
N PHE A 266 -4.03 -0.09 1.68
CA PHE A 266 -5.14 0.62 2.33
C PHE A 266 -4.99 2.13 2.43
N PHE A 267 -3.97 2.70 1.79
CA PHE A 267 -3.83 4.13 1.81
C PHE A 267 -4.99 4.80 1.04
N ARG A 268 -5.59 5.79 1.66
CA ARG A 268 -6.63 6.64 1.08
C ARG A 268 -6.40 8.08 1.53
N SER A 269 -6.42 9.00 0.59
CA SER A 269 -6.29 10.43 0.89
C SER A 269 -7.40 10.90 1.81
N LYS A 270 -7.04 11.68 2.85
CA LYS A 270 -8.01 12.24 3.81
C LYS A 270 -9.03 13.18 3.14
N ASN A 271 -8.61 13.87 2.09
CA ASN A 271 -9.49 14.76 1.34
C ASN A 271 -10.55 14.00 0.53
N VAL A 272 -10.27 12.75 0.16
CA VAL A 272 -11.16 11.88 -0.62
C VAL A 272 -12.13 11.12 0.27
N VAL A 273 -11.68 10.68 1.45
CA VAL A 273 -12.53 9.94 2.42
C VAL A 273 -13.78 10.74 2.84
N ARG A 274 -13.72 12.08 2.79
CA ARG A 274 -14.88 12.93 3.11
C ARG A 274 -15.96 12.93 2.02
N HIS A 275 -15.65 12.55 0.79
CA HIS A 275 -16.53 12.69 -0.37
C HIS A 275 -16.81 11.38 -1.10
N GLN A 276 -16.01 10.35 -0.87
CA GLN A 276 -16.16 9.02 -1.49
C GLN A 276 -15.92 7.93 -0.44
N THR A 277 -16.97 7.20 -0.12
CA THR A 277 -16.91 6.05 0.82
C THR A 277 -16.39 4.78 0.16
N GLU A 278 -16.32 4.72 -1.17
CA GLU A 278 -15.94 3.54 -1.93
C GLU A 278 -14.44 3.45 -2.21
N GLY A 279 -13.91 2.23 -2.20
CA GLY A 279 -12.54 1.86 -2.53
C GLY A 279 -11.78 1.24 -1.35
N SER A 280 -11.13 0.10 -1.61
CA SER A 280 -10.36 -0.65 -0.61
C SER A 280 -9.02 -0.02 -0.25
N GLY A 281 -8.48 0.88 -1.08
CA GLY A 281 -7.10 1.37 -0.96
C GLY A 281 -6.04 0.33 -1.35
N LEU A 282 -6.44 -0.78 -1.97
CA LEU A 282 -5.54 -1.85 -2.42
C LEU A 282 -5.17 -1.73 -3.91
N GLY A 283 -5.97 -1.05 -4.73
CA GLY A 283 -5.84 -1.05 -6.18
C GLY A 283 -4.46 -0.61 -6.70
N LEU A 284 -3.93 0.52 -6.21
CA LEU A 284 -2.59 1.01 -6.60
C LEU A 284 -1.47 0.11 -6.08
N HIS A 285 -1.62 -0.45 -4.89
CA HIS A 285 -0.67 -1.42 -4.34
C HIS A 285 -0.60 -2.69 -5.18
N ILE A 286 -1.76 -3.25 -5.54
CA ILE A 286 -1.89 -4.41 -6.42
C ILE A 286 -1.26 -4.10 -7.80
N ALA A 287 -1.58 -2.96 -8.40
CA ALA A 287 -1.00 -2.54 -9.67
C ALA A 287 0.53 -2.51 -9.61
N LYS A 288 1.10 -1.96 -8.54
CA LYS A 288 2.55 -1.90 -8.33
C LYS A 288 3.17 -3.30 -8.22
N LEU A 289 2.56 -4.20 -7.45
CA LEU A 289 3.06 -5.57 -7.31
C LEU A 289 3.00 -6.34 -8.64
N LEU A 290 1.86 -6.29 -9.33
CA LEU A 290 1.67 -6.98 -10.62
C LEU A 290 2.66 -6.48 -11.67
N LEU A 291 2.85 -5.16 -11.80
CA LEU A 291 3.81 -4.59 -12.74
C LEU A 291 5.24 -5.04 -12.43
N LYS A 292 5.62 -5.13 -11.16
CA LYS A 292 6.92 -5.69 -10.77
C LYS A 292 7.08 -7.14 -11.23
N PHE A 293 6.03 -7.97 -11.13
CA PHE A 293 6.04 -9.35 -11.64
C PHE A 293 6.17 -9.44 -13.17
N PHE A 294 5.65 -8.44 -13.88
CA PHE A 294 5.81 -8.32 -15.33
C PHE A 294 7.14 -7.68 -15.76
N GLY A 295 8.02 -7.33 -14.79
CA GLY A 295 9.30 -6.66 -15.06
C GLY A 295 9.14 -5.18 -15.42
N GLY A 296 7.99 -4.59 -15.10
CA GLY A 296 7.69 -3.18 -15.31
C GLY A 296 7.83 -2.33 -14.05
N GLU A 297 7.65 -1.03 -14.23
CA GLU A 297 7.67 -0.04 -13.16
C GLU A 297 6.42 0.83 -13.22
N ILE A 298 6.00 1.41 -12.09
CA ILE A 298 4.90 2.37 -11.98
C ILE A 298 5.35 3.60 -11.19
N TRP A 299 5.00 4.78 -11.69
CA TRP A 299 5.20 6.06 -10.99
C TRP A 299 4.09 7.04 -11.33
N PHE A 300 4.13 8.22 -10.75
CA PHE A 300 3.14 9.25 -10.98
C PHE A 300 3.72 10.66 -10.87
N GLU A 301 3.03 11.61 -11.48
CA GLU A 301 3.16 13.04 -11.30
C GLU A 301 1.80 13.59 -10.92
N SER A 302 1.73 14.44 -9.92
CA SER A 302 0.46 15.02 -9.48
C SER A 302 0.66 16.41 -8.91
N MET A 303 -0.32 17.24 -9.10
CA MET A 303 -0.41 18.54 -8.45
C MET A 303 -1.82 18.67 -7.88
N GLU A 304 -1.90 19.06 -6.61
CA GLU A 304 -3.17 19.27 -5.93
C GLU A 304 -4.05 20.24 -6.73
N GLN A 305 -5.34 19.92 -6.90
CA GLN A 305 -6.34 20.62 -7.70
C GLN A 305 -6.06 20.70 -9.22
N LYS A 306 -5.04 20.00 -9.75
CA LYS A 306 -4.73 20.00 -11.19
C LYS A 306 -4.77 18.59 -11.82
N GLY A 307 -5.01 17.56 -11.00
CA GLY A 307 -5.10 16.18 -11.45
C GLY A 307 -3.82 15.38 -11.24
N THR A 308 -3.84 14.15 -11.76
CA THR A 308 -2.76 13.18 -11.61
C THR A 308 -2.45 12.51 -12.95
N LYS A 309 -1.17 12.22 -13.14
CA LYS A 309 -0.66 11.39 -14.24
C LYS A 309 -0.03 10.16 -13.65
N PHE A 310 -0.57 8.99 -13.94
CA PHE A 310 0.08 7.72 -13.65
C PHE A 310 0.76 7.18 -14.89
N TYR A 311 1.93 6.61 -14.69
CA TYR A 311 2.73 6.00 -15.73
C TYR A 311 3.11 4.59 -15.31
N PHE A 312 3.12 3.67 -16.27
CA PHE A 312 3.82 2.41 -16.08
C PHE A 312 4.53 1.95 -17.35
N THR A 313 5.53 1.10 -17.17
CA THR A 313 6.24 0.46 -18.29
C THR A 313 6.05 -1.04 -18.27
N LEU A 314 6.14 -1.66 -19.45
CA LEU A 314 6.23 -3.10 -19.62
C LEU A 314 7.37 -3.41 -20.60
N PRO A 315 8.25 -4.37 -20.30
CA PRO A 315 9.31 -4.76 -21.22
C PRO A 315 8.73 -5.42 -22.48
N ILE A 316 9.37 -5.14 -23.63
CA ILE A 316 9.07 -5.81 -24.88
C ILE A 316 9.95 -7.07 -24.93
N PRO A 317 9.36 -8.27 -25.21
CA PRO A 317 10.14 -9.49 -25.38
C PRO A 317 11.22 -9.30 -26.43
N LYS A 318 12.44 -9.74 -26.15
CA LYS A 318 13.47 -9.83 -27.18
C LYS A 318 13.14 -11.04 -28.05
N HIS A 319 12.97 -10.81 -29.34
CA HIS A 319 12.89 -11.88 -30.35
C HIS A 319 14.24 -12.53 -30.55
#